data_91f03fbc4f67fe919888b746e4b542b1
#
_entry.id   91f03fbc4f67fe919888b746e4b542b1
#
_cell.length_a   1.000
_cell.length_b   1.000
_cell.length_c   1.000
_cell.angle_alpha   90.00
_cell.angle_beta   90.00
_cell.angle_gamma   90.00
#
_symmetry.space_group_name_H-M   'P 1'
#
loop_
_entity.id
_entity.type
_entity.pdbx_description
1 polymer ?
#
loop_
_entity_poly.entity_id
_entity_poly.type
_entity_poly.pdbx_seq_one_letter_code
_entity_poly.pdbx_strand_id
1 'polypeptide(L)'
;MKTKEYEIIFTKEDVQPFVQLIGDQNLIYQSPEGAKDDGSESVPLPPTMPMMAYKWVETPLELQQPMIHRKQKCIQHQRMYMDEIYRAIVEVTNPFQRQNLTFIKQTLYLYNNDGQLCFEGVSDLILGGLT
;
A
#
# COMPACT_ATOMS: atom_id res chain seq x y z
N MET A 1 15.74 8.36 2.72
CA MET A 1 15.92 7.77 1.39
C MET A 1 14.56 7.54 0.74
N LYS A 2 14.43 7.92 -0.52
CA LYS A 2 13.20 7.73 -1.29
C LYS A 2 13.48 6.92 -2.54
N THR A 3 12.52 6.12 -2.96
CA THR A 3 12.57 5.48 -4.28
C THR A 3 12.25 6.49 -5.38
N LYS A 4 12.49 6.10 -6.63
CA LYS A 4 11.87 6.76 -7.78
C LYS A 4 10.35 6.53 -7.75
N GLU A 5 9.62 7.24 -8.62
CA GLU A 5 8.20 6.99 -8.80
C GLU A 5 7.98 5.73 -9.64
N TYR A 6 7.05 4.90 -9.20
CA TYR A 6 6.59 3.72 -9.94
C TYR A 6 5.15 3.92 -10.35
N GLU A 7 4.85 3.65 -11.62
CA GLU A 7 3.46 3.58 -12.05
C GLU A 7 2.87 2.23 -11.67
N ILE A 8 1.71 2.25 -11.02
CA ILE A 8 1.02 1.02 -10.62
C ILE A 8 -0.46 1.11 -10.98
N ILE A 9 -1.04 -0.06 -11.24
CA ILE A 9 -2.47 -0.21 -11.53
C ILE A 9 -2.96 -1.41 -10.72
N PHE A 10 -4.07 -1.21 -10.00
CA PHE A 10 -4.76 -2.32 -9.34
C PHE A 10 -5.83 -2.84 -10.31
N THR A 11 -5.54 -3.97 -10.94
CA THR A 11 -6.43 -4.56 -11.94
C THR A 11 -7.51 -5.41 -11.28
N LYS A 12 -8.50 -5.82 -12.08
CA LYS A 12 -9.52 -6.76 -11.63
C LYS A 12 -8.91 -8.06 -11.10
N GLU A 13 -7.84 -8.53 -11.76
CA GLU A 13 -7.11 -9.73 -11.37
C GLU A 13 -6.41 -9.57 -10.01
N ASP A 14 -6.11 -8.34 -9.61
CA ASP A 14 -5.56 -8.04 -8.29
C ASP A 14 -6.66 -7.88 -7.25
N VAL A 15 -7.74 -7.20 -7.60
CA VAL A 15 -8.80 -6.79 -6.68
C VAL A 15 -9.67 -7.99 -6.26
N GLN A 16 -10.10 -8.80 -7.21
CA GLN A 16 -11.04 -9.88 -6.92
C GLN A 16 -10.49 -10.94 -5.97
N PRO A 17 -9.27 -11.46 -6.16
CA PRO A 17 -8.72 -12.39 -5.18
C PRO A 17 -8.56 -11.78 -3.79
N PHE A 18 -8.20 -10.51 -3.70
CA PHE A 18 -8.08 -9.82 -2.42
C PHE A 18 -9.44 -9.73 -1.71
N VAL A 19 -10.48 -9.33 -2.43
CA VAL A 19 -11.84 -9.24 -1.89
C VAL A 19 -12.32 -10.61 -1.40
N GLN A 20 -12.06 -11.67 -2.18
CA GLN A 20 -12.40 -13.02 -1.79
C GLN A 20 -11.66 -13.46 -0.53
N LEU A 21 -10.37 -13.13 -0.44
CA LEU A 21 -9.54 -13.50 0.70
C LEU A 21 -10.03 -12.89 2.01
N ILE A 22 -10.46 -11.63 1.97
CA ILE A 22 -11.01 -10.96 3.16
C ILE A 22 -12.47 -11.30 3.42
N GLY A 23 -13.12 -12.05 2.51
CA GLY A 23 -14.51 -12.48 2.68
C GLY A 23 -15.55 -11.38 2.51
N ASP A 24 -15.20 -10.28 1.85
CA ASP A 24 -16.12 -9.17 1.65
C ASP A 24 -17.03 -9.46 0.45
N GLN A 25 -18.34 -9.42 0.67
CA GLN A 25 -19.34 -9.68 -0.36
C GLN A 25 -20.06 -8.42 -0.83
N ASN A 26 -19.53 -7.24 -0.48
CA ASN A 26 -20.14 -5.98 -0.87
C ASN A 26 -20.14 -5.83 -2.40
N LEU A 27 -21.31 -5.53 -2.97
CA LEU A 27 -21.49 -5.43 -4.41
C LEU A 27 -20.65 -4.33 -5.07
N ILE A 28 -20.20 -3.33 -4.31
CA ILE A 28 -19.35 -2.27 -4.86
C ILE A 28 -18.03 -2.79 -5.42
N TYR A 29 -17.56 -3.96 -4.94
CA TYR A 29 -16.31 -4.59 -5.40
C TYR A 29 -16.54 -5.60 -6.51
N GLN A 30 -17.79 -5.94 -6.82
CA GLN A 30 -18.10 -7.04 -7.72
C GLN A 30 -18.19 -6.61 -9.19
N SER A 31 -18.64 -5.38 -9.44
CA SER A 31 -18.86 -4.92 -10.80
C SER A 31 -18.97 -3.39 -10.83
N PRO A 32 -18.77 -2.77 -12.03
CA PRO A 32 -19.04 -1.35 -12.19
C PRO A 32 -20.47 -0.96 -11.86
N GLU A 33 -21.44 -1.82 -12.18
CA GLU A 33 -22.85 -1.58 -11.87
C GLU A 33 -23.10 -1.55 -10.37
N GLY A 34 -22.52 -2.49 -9.62
CA GLY A 34 -22.62 -2.51 -8.16
C GLY A 34 -22.01 -1.27 -7.52
N ALA A 35 -20.88 -0.80 -8.04
CA ALA A 35 -20.22 0.42 -7.57
C ALA A 35 -21.09 1.64 -7.87
N LYS A 36 -21.69 1.71 -9.06
CA LYS A 36 -22.55 2.81 -9.48
C LYS A 36 -23.78 2.91 -8.60
N ASP A 37 -24.41 1.79 -8.30
CA ASP A 37 -25.60 1.73 -7.44
C ASP A 37 -25.31 2.26 -6.04
N ASP A 38 -24.04 2.18 -5.57
CA ASP A 38 -23.59 2.72 -4.30
C ASP A 38 -23.07 4.16 -4.41
N GLY A 39 -23.19 4.79 -5.59
CA GLY A 39 -22.77 6.17 -5.82
C GLY A 39 -21.29 6.33 -6.19
N SER A 40 -20.58 5.25 -6.49
CA SER A 40 -19.17 5.30 -6.90
C SER A 40 -19.07 5.37 -8.43
N GLU A 41 -18.06 6.11 -8.93
CA GLU A 41 -17.84 6.25 -10.38
C GLU A 41 -17.26 4.98 -11.00
N SER A 42 -16.50 4.21 -10.23
CA SER A 42 -15.95 2.92 -10.66
C SER A 42 -15.75 2.04 -9.43
N VAL A 43 -15.22 0.83 -9.62
CA VAL A 43 -15.02 -0.11 -8.51
C VAL A 43 -13.91 0.42 -7.58
N PRO A 44 -14.24 0.75 -6.32
CA PRO A 44 -13.22 1.24 -5.39
C PRO A 44 -12.35 0.09 -4.90
N LEU A 45 -11.14 0.43 -4.45
CA LEU A 45 -10.27 -0.53 -3.78
C LEU A 45 -10.73 -0.74 -2.33
N PRO A 46 -10.66 -1.98 -1.82
CA PRO A 46 -10.81 -2.19 -0.37
C PRO A 46 -9.80 -1.34 0.41
N PRO A 47 -10.15 -0.86 1.61
CA PRO A 47 -9.35 0.17 2.31
C PRO A 47 -7.89 -0.19 2.57
N THR A 48 -7.57 -1.46 2.79
CA THR A 48 -6.19 -1.89 3.08
C THR A 48 -5.43 -2.37 1.85
N MET A 49 -6.11 -2.57 0.73
CA MET A 49 -5.49 -3.10 -0.49
C MET A 49 -4.34 -2.25 -1.02
N PRO A 50 -4.37 -0.90 -0.92
CA PRO A 50 -3.24 -0.11 -1.42
C PRO A 50 -1.88 -0.48 -0.83
N MET A 51 -1.82 -1.11 0.35
CA MET A 51 -0.58 -1.62 0.92
C MET A 51 0.11 -2.67 0.04
N MET A 52 -0.64 -3.33 -0.84
CA MET A 52 -0.05 -4.29 -1.79
C MET A 52 0.96 -3.67 -2.74
N ALA A 53 0.91 -2.35 -2.91
CA ALA A 53 1.86 -1.65 -3.77
C ALA A 53 3.32 -1.84 -3.34
N TYR A 54 3.58 -2.15 -2.06
CA TYR A 54 4.93 -2.47 -1.61
C TYR A 54 5.56 -3.64 -2.39
N LYS A 55 4.75 -4.53 -2.94
CA LYS A 55 5.25 -5.67 -3.73
C LYS A 55 5.84 -5.25 -5.07
N TRP A 56 5.42 -4.10 -5.57
CA TRP A 56 5.80 -3.63 -6.90
C TRP A 56 6.85 -2.52 -6.89
N VAL A 57 7.26 -2.10 -5.70
CA VAL A 57 8.22 -1.02 -5.53
C VAL A 57 9.48 -1.59 -4.90
N GLU A 58 10.63 -1.34 -5.53
CA GLU A 58 11.92 -1.64 -4.89
C GLU A 58 12.13 -0.69 -3.73
N THR A 59 12.39 -1.23 -2.55
CA THR A 59 12.65 -0.42 -1.37
C THR A 59 14.06 0.18 -1.43
N PRO A 60 14.27 1.37 -0.86
CA PRO A 60 15.59 2.02 -0.93
C PRO A 60 16.66 1.33 -0.09
N LEU A 61 16.26 0.43 0.80
CA LEU A 61 17.19 -0.36 1.62
C LEU A 61 16.97 -1.83 1.34
N GLU A 62 18.09 -2.58 1.26
CA GLU A 62 18.02 -4.02 1.29
C GLU A 62 17.59 -4.45 2.68
N LEU A 63 16.41 -5.07 2.78
CA LEU A 63 15.85 -5.46 4.07
C LEU A 63 16.51 -6.74 4.56
N GLN A 64 17.15 -6.64 5.72
CA GLN A 64 17.79 -7.79 6.36
C GLN A 64 16.77 -8.66 7.09
N GLN A 65 16.95 -9.96 6.99
CA GLN A 65 16.14 -10.90 7.74
C GLN A 65 16.82 -11.24 9.09
N PRO A 66 16.06 -11.51 10.14
CA PRO A 66 14.61 -11.45 10.19
C PRO A 66 14.08 -10.04 10.24
N MET A 67 12.86 -9.85 9.74
CA MET A 67 12.18 -8.57 9.75
C MET A 67 10.90 -8.68 10.56
N ILE A 68 10.72 -7.76 11.50
CA ILE A 68 9.54 -7.73 12.35
C ILE A 68 8.75 -6.47 12.06
N HIS A 69 7.47 -6.64 11.72
CA HIS A 69 6.52 -5.54 11.64
C HIS A 69 6.05 -5.20 13.05
N ARG A 70 6.45 -4.04 13.53
CA ARG A 70 6.09 -3.58 14.87
C ARG A 70 4.75 -2.85 14.86
N LYS A 71 4.53 -2.02 13.84
CA LYS A 71 3.34 -1.20 13.69
C LYS A 71 3.05 -0.98 12.23
N GLN A 72 1.77 -0.85 11.91
CA GLN A 72 1.32 -0.47 10.57
C GLN A 72 0.17 0.51 10.70
N LYS A 73 0.25 1.61 9.95
CA LYS A 73 -0.79 2.62 9.94
C LYS A 73 -1.16 2.92 8.49
N CYS A 74 -2.44 2.86 8.18
CA CYS A 74 -2.96 3.18 6.86
C CYS A 74 -3.80 4.44 6.94
N ILE A 75 -3.48 5.44 6.12
CA ILE A 75 -4.22 6.69 6.06
C ILE A 75 -4.73 6.85 4.65
N GLN A 76 -6.06 6.84 4.48
CA GLN A 76 -6.68 7.06 3.19
C GLN A 76 -7.16 8.51 3.10
N HIS A 77 -6.56 9.27 2.18
CA HIS A 77 -6.93 10.67 1.95
C HIS A 77 -8.01 10.81 0.90
N GLN A 78 -8.00 9.92 -0.10
CA GLN A 78 -8.99 9.89 -1.17
C GLN A 78 -9.27 8.44 -1.54
N ARG A 79 -10.49 8.20 -2.02
CA ARG A 79 -10.86 6.87 -2.50
C ARG A 79 -10.04 6.53 -3.74
N MET A 80 -9.52 5.31 -3.77
CA MET A 80 -8.77 4.79 -4.92
C MET A 80 -9.62 3.75 -5.65
N TYR A 81 -9.35 3.58 -6.94
CA TYR A 81 -10.20 2.78 -7.81
C TYR A 81 -9.39 1.78 -8.63
N MET A 82 -10.06 0.68 -8.99
CA MET A 82 -9.55 -0.32 -9.89
C MET A 82 -9.30 0.29 -11.28
N ASP A 83 -8.26 -0.18 -11.95
CA ASP A 83 -7.89 0.17 -13.34
C ASP A 83 -7.47 1.64 -13.55
N GLU A 84 -7.24 2.39 -12.48
CA GLU A 84 -6.64 3.72 -12.58
C GLU A 84 -5.13 3.64 -12.33
N ILE A 85 -4.39 4.57 -12.94
CA ILE A 85 -2.95 4.66 -12.77
C ILE A 85 -2.63 5.49 -11.53
N TYR A 86 -1.80 4.93 -10.65
CA TYR A 86 -1.28 5.62 -9.48
C TYR A 86 0.23 5.63 -9.52
N ARG A 87 0.83 6.58 -8.82
CA ARG A 87 2.29 6.68 -8.68
C ARG A 87 2.67 6.38 -7.25
N ALA A 88 3.60 5.43 -7.10
CA ALA A 88 4.04 4.94 -5.81
C ALA A 88 5.45 5.39 -5.51
N ILE A 89 5.66 5.92 -4.31
CA ILE A 89 6.97 6.27 -3.77
C ILE A 89 7.08 5.65 -2.38
N VAL A 90 8.23 5.06 -2.09
CA VAL A 90 8.53 4.55 -0.74
C VAL A 90 9.67 5.37 -0.16
N GLU A 91 9.48 5.84 1.07
CA GLU A 91 10.48 6.59 1.81
C GLU A 91 10.86 5.85 3.08
N VAL A 92 12.16 5.74 3.33
CA VAL A 92 12.68 5.21 4.60
C VAL A 92 13.20 6.37 5.42
N THR A 93 12.69 6.51 6.64
CA THR A 93 13.06 7.60 7.54
C THR A 93 13.45 7.07 8.91
N ASN A 94 14.18 7.91 9.63
CA ASN A 94 14.54 7.69 11.03
C ASN A 94 15.21 6.33 11.32
N PRO A 95 16.17 5.87 10.47
CA PRO A 95 16.90 4.65 10.80
C PRO A 95 17.75 4.89 12.03
N PHE A 96 17.65 4.01 13.00
CA PHE A 96 18.56 4.02 14.14
C PHE A 96 18.83 2.60 14.61
N GLN A 97 20.01 2.43 15.21
CA GLN A 97 20.43 1.15 15.76
C GLN A 97 20.44 1.21 17.28
N ARG A 98 19.91 0.16 17.88
CA ARG A 98 19.99 -0.03 19.32
C ARG A 98 20.30 -1.49 19.58
N GLN A 99 21.44 -1.72 20.27
CA GLN A 99 21.99 -3.07 20.38
C GLN A 99 22.24 -3.63 18.97
N ASN A 100 21.81 -4.80 18.63
CA ASN A 100 21.99 -5.37 17.29
C ASN A 100 20.77 -5.22 16.38
N LEU A 101 19.83 -4.34 16.76
CA LEU A 101 18.60 -4.15 16.02
C LEU A 101 18.62 -2.83 15.26
N THR A 102 18.13 -2.85 14.04
CA THR A 102 17.92 -1.65 13.25
C THR A 102 16.42 -1.36 13.18
N PHE A 103 16.06 -0.15 13.62
CA PHE A 103 14.68 0.32 13.61
C PHE A 103 14.51 1.30 12.45
N ILE A 104 13.51 1.09 11.61
CA ILE A 104 13.20 2.00 10.50
C ILE A 104 11.72 2.30 10.43
N LYS A 105 11.39 3.46 9.89
CA LYS A 105 10.04 3.80 9.47
C LYS A 105 10.03 3.84 7.95
N GLN A 106 9.12 3.08 7.36
CA GLN A 106 8.98 3.01 5.91
C GLN A 106 7.58 3.47 5.55
N THR A 107 7.48 4.44 4.65
CA THR A 107 6.18 4.99 4.25
C THR A 107 5.98 4.82 2.77
N LEU A 108 4.84 4.24 2.40
CA LEU A 108 4.37 4.16 1.03
C LEU A 108 3.43 5.33 0.77
N TYR A 109 3.72 6.10 -0.27
CA TYR A 109 2.85 7.18 -0.74
C TYR A 109 2.27 6.82 -2.09
N LEU A 110 0.97 6.94 -2.25
CA LEU A 110 0.29 6.72 -3.52
C LEU A 110 -0.42 8.00 -3.96
N TYR A 111 -0.07 8.45 -5.17
CA TYR A 111 -0.61 9.67 -5.77
C TYR A 111 -1.43 9.29 -7.01
N ASN A 112 -2.53 10.04 -7.26
CA ASN A 112 -3.29 9.88 -8.49
C ASN A 112 -2.64 10.68 -9.64
N ASN A 113 -3.25 10.62 -10.83
CA ASN A 113 -2.73 11.33 -12.02
C ASN A 113 -2.77 12.85 -11.89
N ASP A 114 -3.58 13.38 -10.98
CA ASP A 114 -3.65 14.82 -10.72
C ASP A 114 -2.60 15.26 -9.69
N GLY A 115 -1.75 14.34 -9.25
CA GLY A 115 -0.72 14.63 -8.26
C GLY A 115 -1.23 14.72 -6.82
N GLN A 116 -2.46 14.29 -6.57
CA GLN A 116 -3.04 14.31 -5.23
C GLN A 116 -2.66 13.06 -4.46
N LEU A 117 -2.28 13.24 -3.20
CA LEU A 117 -1.98 12.12 -2.31
C LEU A 117 -3.28 11.40 -1.93
N CYS A 118 -3.35 10.13 -2.26
CA CYS A 118 -4.52 9.30 -1.98
C CYS A 118 -4.34 8.41 -0.76
N PHE A 119 -3.12 7.93 -0.52
CA PHE A 119 -2.88 6.92 0.50
C PHE A 119 -1.48 7.04 1.07
N GLU A 120 -1.37 6.85 2.38
CA GLU A 120 -0.09 6.68 3.07
C GLU A 120 -0.14 5.38 3.88
N GLY A 121 0.83 4.51 3.63
CA GLY A 121 1.00 3.28 4.40
C GLY A 121 2.29 3.36 5.19
N VAL A 122 2.21 3.54 6.51
CA VAL A 122 3.37 3.69 7.38
C VAL A 122 3.63 2.38 8.10
N SER A 123 4.87 1.88 7.96
CA SER A 123 5.30 0.64 8.62
C SER A 123 6.50 0.92 9.50
N ASP A 124 6.40 0.53 10.77
CA ASP A 124 7.54 0.54 11.68
C ASP A 124 8.13 -0.86 11.70
N LEU A 125 9.38 -0.98 11.29
CA LEU A 125 10.06 -2.26 11.11
C LEU A 125 11.28 -2.37 12.02
N ILE A 126 11.54 -3.59 12.47
CA ILE A 126 12.76 -3.95 13.19
C ILE A 126 13.48 -5.01 12.37
N LEU A 127 14.75 -4.73 12.04
CA LEU A 127 15.56 -5.59 11.20
C LEU A 127 16.71 -6.21 11.99
N GLY A 128 17.01 -7.47 11.70
CA GLY A 128 18.14 -8.18 12.27
C GLY A 128 17.90 -8.64 13.70
N GLY A 129 19.00 -8.96 14.41
CA GLY A 129 19.00 -9.17 15.85
C GLY A 129 18.75 -10.58 16.36
N LEU A 130 18.48 -11.53 15.50
CA LEU A 130 18.42 -12.94 15.89
C LEU A 130 19.71 -13.63 15.41
N THR A 131 20.61 -13.84 16.29
CA THR A 131 21.84 -14.59 16.03
C THR A 131 21.82 -15.88 16.80
#